data_73c09b36cfedf2633f1b1fe0ed040d00
#
_entry.id   73c09b36cfedf2633f1b1fe0ed040d00
#
_cell.length_a   1.000
_cell.length_b   1.000
_cell.length_c   1.000
_cell.angle_alpha   90.00
_cell.angle_beta   90.00
_cell.angle_gamma   90.00
#
_symmetry.space_group_name_H-M   'P 1'
#
loop_
_entity.id
_entity.type
_entity.pdbx_description
1 polymer ?
#
loop_
_entity_poly.entity_id
_entity_poly.type
_entity_poly.pdbx_seq_one_letter_code
_entity_poly.pdbx_strand_id
1 'polypeptide(L)'
;VLGMQSVPDGLATGLLAGVNPLAGLYGYMVGTASGALFTSSTFMAVQGTGAMAMLIADVSVIRESTDPTRALVTLTMLTGAVMVLAGLLRLGTILRFVSNAVMVGFINAVGVNIVLGQLANLTGYAADGANRVTRAVNTLLHPGRLDGRTLLIGLATIGLIVLLERTRVGSMGLVVAVIATSALAAVLGWATVATLDDLGVDLQGLPPITLPAWDLAPQLLIPAASLAFVGLVQGAGISAMYGRSDGHRPDAS
;
A
#
# COMPACT_ATOMS: atom_id res chain seq x y z
N VAL A 1 19.09 2.76 4.14
CA VAL A 1 18.07 1.96 4.85
C VAL A 1 16.69 2.13 4.20
N LEU A 2 16.13 3.35 4.11
CA LEU A 2 14.80 3.61 3.52
C LEU A 2 14.67 3.02 2.09
N GLY A 3 15.65 3.23 1.21
CA GLY A 3 15.58 2.71 -0.15
C GLY A 3 15.52 1.18 -0.24
N MET A 4 16.25 0.48 0.63
CA MET A 4 16.19 -1.00 0.67
C MET A 4 14.85 -1.50 1.23
N GLN A 5 14.30 -0.81 2.21
CA GLN A 5 13.00 -1.14 2.80
C GLN A 5 11.85 -0.83 1.84
N SER A 6 11.99 0.19 0.98
CA SER A 6 10.98 0.56 -0.01
C SER A 6 10.75 -0.50 -1.09
N VAL A 7 11.71 -1.40 -1.33
CA VAL A 7 11.54 -2.47 -2.33
C VAL A 7 10.46 -3.47 -1.91
N PRO A 8 10.58 -4.18 -0.77
CA PRO A 8 9.54 -5.10 -0.34
C PRO A 8 8.21 -4.38 -0.04
N ASP A 9 8.26 -3.16 0.48
CA ASP A 9 7.07 -2.38 0.80
C ASP A 9 6.31 -1.95 -0.47
N GLY A 10 7.02 -1.52 -1.52
CA GLY A 10 6.44 -1.21 -2.82
C GLY A 10 5.77 -2.43 -3.46
N LEU A 11 6.44 -3.58 -3.46
CA LEU A 11 5.86 -4.84 -3.95
C LEU A 11 4.61 -5.24 -3.15
N ALA A 12 4.67 -5.13 -1.82
CA ALA A 12 3.55 -5.44 -0.94
C ALA A 12 2.35 -4.51 -1.17
N THR A 13 2.56 -3.22 -1.43
CA THR A 13 1.47 -2.29 -1.74
C THR A 13 0.81 -2.59 -3.08
N GLY A 14 1.56 -3.04 -4.09
CA GLY A 14 1.00 -3.53 -5.35
C GLY A 14 0.11 -4.76 -5.14
N LEU A 15 0.58 -5.74 -4.39
CA LEU A 15 -0.21 -6.92 -3.99
C LEU A 15 -1.47 -6.54 -3.23
N LEU A 16 -1.35 -5.65 -2.25
CA LEU A 16 -2.46 -5.17 -1.44
C LEU A 16 -3.53 -4.45 -2.28
N ALA A 17 -3.11 -3.76 -3.33
CA ALA A 17 -4.00 -3.11 -4.29
C ALA A 17 -4.66 -4.09 -5.28
N GLY A 18 -4.24 -5.37 -5.29
CA GLY A 18 -4.74 -6.36 -6.23
C GLY A 18 -4.28 -6.14 -7.67
N VAL A 19 -3.16 -5.43 -7.85
CA VAL A 19 -2.54 -5.14 -9.14
C VAL A 19 -1.16 -5.81 -9.22
N ASN A 20 -0.50 -5.71 -10.39
CA ASN A 20 0.86 -6.23 -10.53
C ASN A 20 1.77 -5.61 -9.44
N PRO A 21 2.49 -6.41 -8.62
CA PRO A 21 3.39 -5.93 -7.58
C PRO A 21 4.40 -4.90 -8.07
N LEU A 22 4.88 -5.04 -9.31
CA LEU A 22 5.80 -4.07 -9.92
C LEU A 22 5.18 -2.67 -10.06
N ALA A 23 3.87 -2.56 -10.27
CA ALA A 23 3.21 -1.25 -10.32
C ALA A 23 3.37 -0.50 -8.99
N GLY A 24 3.31 -1.22 -7.86
CA GLY A 24 3.57 -0.65 -6.54
C GLY A 24 5.03 -0.22 -6.39
N LEU A 25 5.99 -1.07 -6.79
CA LEU A 25 7.42 -0.75 -6.73
C LEU A 25 7.77 0.48 -7.60
N TYR A 26 7.28 0.53 -8.83
CA TYR A 26 7.50 1.67 -9.74
C TYR A 26 6.82 2.93 -9.20
N GLY A 27 5.64 2.81 -8.60
CA GLY A 27 4.96 3.91 -7.92
C GLY A 27 5.81 4.49 -6.79
N TYR A 28 6.51 3.64 -6.03
CA TYR A 28 7.46 4.07 -5.00
C TYR A 28 8.67 4.78 -5.60
N MET A 29 9.27 4.23 -6.65
CA MET A 29 10.45 4.82 -7.30
C MET A 29 10.15 6.19 -7.90
N VAL A 30 9.14 6.26 -8.78
CA VAL A 30 8.76 7.48 -9.48
C VAL A 30 8.11 8.48 -8.54
N GLY A 31 7.22 8.01 -7.65
CA GLY A 31 6.51 8.84 -6.68
C GLY A 31 7.45 9.52 -5.70
N THR A 32 8.43 8.78 -5.15
CA THR A 32 9.42 9.37 -4.24
C THR A 32 10.32 10.36 -4.95
N ALA A 33 10.80 10.02 -6.16
CA ALA A 33 11.68 10.91 -6.92
C ALA A 33 10.96 12.20 -7.35
N SER A 34 9.75 12.09 -7.92
CA SER A 34 8.96 13.26 -8.30
C SER A 34 8.49 14.06 -7.09
N GLY A 35 8.04 13.38 -6.02
CA GLY A 35 7.63 14.03 -4.79
C GLY A 35 8.76 14.85 -4.16
N ALA A 36 10.01 14.36 -4.19
CA ALA A 36 11.17 15.09 -3.67
C ALA A 36 11.44 16.40 -4.41
N LEU A 37 11.04 16.50 -5.68
CA LEU A 37 11.20 17.73 -6.47
C LEU A 37 10.14 18.80 -6.16
N PHE A 38 8.94 18.38 -5.72
CA PHE A 38 7.81 19.29 -5.53
C PHE A 38 7.39 19.47 -4.08
N THR A 39 7.90 18.66 -3.13
CA THR A 39 7.57 18.80 -1.71
C THR A 39 8.30 19.97 -1.06
N SER A 40 7.59 20.70 -0.21
CA SER A 40 8.17 21.71 0.66
C SER A 40 8.72 21.12 1.98
N SER A 41 8.46 19.84 2.26
CA SER A 41 8.92 19.17 3.47
C SER A 41 10.27 18.50 3.28
N THR A 42 11.19 18.70 4.22
CA THR A 42 12.51 18.05 4.24
C THR A 42 12.46 16.61 4.80
N PHE A 43 11.36 16.22 5.43
CA PHE A 43 11.22 14.95 6.15
C PHE A 43 10.18 14.00 5.55
N MET A 44 9.31 14.47 4.67
CA MET A 44 8.21 13.67 4.13
C MET A 44 8.60 13.04 2.80
N ALA A 45 8.61 11.70 2.76
CA ALA A 45 8.69 10.95 1.51
C ALA A 45 7.29 10.74 0.95
N VAL A 46 7.10 11.02 -0.35
CA VAL A 46 5.84 10.77 -1.05
C VAL A 46 5.86 9.35 -1.58
N GLN A 47 5.05 8.50 -0.98
CA GLN A 47 4.95 7.08 -1.32
C GLN A 47 3.50 6.62 -1.27
N GLY A 48 3.17 5.55 -1.99
CA GLY A 48 1.89 4.88 -1.85
C GLY A 48 1.69 4.36 -0.42
N THR A 49 0.48 4.42 0.09
CA THR A 49 0.17 3.91 1.43
C THR A 49 -0.72 2.69 1.36
N GLY A 50 -0.64 1.82 2.37
CA GLY A 50 -1.52 0.66 2.47
C GLY A 50 -3.01 1.02 2.44
N ALA A 51 -3.40 2.19 2.98
CA ALA A 51 -4.78 2.68 2.89
C ALA A 51 -5.21 2.97 1.45
N MET A 52 -4.35 3.64 0.67
CA MET A 52 -4.63 3.91 -0.75
C MET A 52 -4.65 2.62 -1.55
N ALA A 53 -3.73 1.70 -1.30
CA ALA A 53 -3.70 0.38 -1.93
C ALA A 53 -5.00 -0.40 -1.70
N MET A 54 -5.51 -0.38 -0.46
CA MET A 54 -6.78 -1.03 -0.12
C MET A 54 -7.98 -0.40 -0.83
N LEU A 55 -7.99 0.92 -0.98
CA LEU A 55 -9.05 1.61 -1.75
C LEU A 55 -8.99 1.23 -3.23
N ILE A 56 -7.80 1.13 -3.82
CA ILE A 56 -7.62 0.67 -5.20
C ILE A 56 -8.17 -0.75 -5.37
N ALA A 57 -7.88 -1.65 -4.43
CA ALA A 57 -8.38 -3.02 -4.44
C ALA A 57 -9.91 -3.12 -4.45
N ASP A 58 -10.61 -2.11 -3.91
CA ASP A 58 -12.07 -2.08 -3.86
C ASP A 58 -12.71 -1.45 -5.13
N VAL A 59 -11.90 -0.90 -6.05
CA VAL A 59 -12.40 -0.32 -7.31
C VAL A 59 -12.74 -1.43 -8.30
N SER A 60 -14.01 -1.79 -8.41
CA SER A 60 -14.50 -2.84 -9.31
C SER A 60 -14.13 -2.57 -10.77
N VAL A 61 -14.20 -1.30 -11.20
CA VAL A 61 -13.87 -0.88 -12.57
C VAL A 61 -12.46 -1.31 -12.99
N ILE A 62 -11.48 -1.32 -12.08
CA ILE A 62 -10.12 -1.78 -12.38
C ILE A 62 -10.10 -3.30 -12.54
N ARG A 63 -10.74 -4.03 -11.63
CA ARG A 63 -10.73 -5.50 -11.64
C ARG A 63 -11.50 -6.11 -12.81
N GLU A 64 -12.56 -5.45 -13.25
CA GLU A 64 -13.44 -5.89 -14.30
C GLU A 64 -13.03 -5.34 -15.69
N SER A 65 -12.03 -4.44 -15.71
CA SER A 65 -11.52 -3.87 -16.95
C SER A 65 -10.80 -4.92 -17.80
N THR A 66 -10.94 -4.82 -19.11
CA THR A 66 -10.17 -5.61 -20.08
C THR A 66 -8.66 -5.31 -20.01
N ASP A 67 -8.30 -4.10 -19.58
CA ASP A 67 -6.92 -3.66 -19.36
C ASP A 67 -6.81 -2.96 -18.00
N PRO A 68 -6.57 -3.71 -16.90
CA PRO A 68 -6.45 -3.14 -15.55
C PRO A 68 -5.32 -2.12 -15.42
N THR A 69 -4.25 -2.27 -16.20
CA THR A 69 -3.10 -1.35 -16.16
C THR A 69 -3.50 0.03 -16.67
N ARG A 70 -4.20 0.11 -17.81
CA ARG A 70 -4.69 1.39 -18.33
C ARG A 70 -5.72 2.04 -17.42
N ALA A 71 -6.60 1.25 -16.82
CA ALA A 71 -7.57 1.73 -15.83
C ALA A 71 -6.86 2.31 -14.59
N LEU A 72 -5.82 1.64 -14.09
CA LEU A 72 -5.00 2.11 -12.97
C LEU A 72 -4.28 3.42 -13.31
N VAL A 73 -3.69 3.54 -14.50
CA VAL A 73 -3.05 4.78 -14.98
C VAL A 73 -4.08 5.92 -15.01
N THR A 74 -5.29 5.68 -15.52
CA THR A 74 -6.37 6.67 -15.55
C THR A 74 -6.75 7.11 -14.14
N LEU A 75 -6.95 6.15 -13.23
CA LEU A 75 -7.26 6.44 -11.82
C LEU A 75 -6.16 7.29 -11.17
N THR A 76 -4.89 6.94 -11.41
CA THR A 76 -3.74 7.67 -10.85
C THR A 76 -3.68 9.11 -11.37
N MET A 77 -3.88 9.31 -12.68
CA MET A 77 -3.89 10.64 -13.29
C MET A 77 -5.05 11.49 -12.75
N LEU A 78 -6.25 10.93 -12.64
CA LEU A 78 -7.40 11.61 -12.07
C LEU A 78 -7.19 11.97 -10.60
N THR A 79 -6.64 11.03 -9.80
CA THR A 79 -6.30 11.28 -8.40
C THR A 79 -5.31 12.43 -8.26
N GLY A 80 -4.24 12.41 -9.07
CA GLY A 80 -3.25 13.49 -9.11
C GLY A 80 -3.87 14.83 -9.49
N ALA A 81 -4.73 14.86 -10.52
CA ALA A 81 -5.43 16.08 -10.94
C ALA A 81 -6.32 16.63 -9.81
N VAL A 82 -7.08 15.78 -9.13
CA VAL A 82 -7.91 16.17 -7.98
C VAL A 82 -7.04 16.72 -6.84
N MET A 83 -5.91 16.07 -6.53
CA MET A 83 -4.98 16.55 -5.48
C MET A 83 -4.38 17.91 -5.85
N VAL A 84 -3.97 18.11 -7.10
CA VAL A 84 -3.45 19.41 -7.58
C VAL A 84 -4.54 20.49 -7.49
N LEU A 85 -5.76 20.21 -7.93
CA LEU A 85 -6.89 21.14 -7.80
C LEU A 85 -7.17 21.48 -6.33
N ALA A 86 -7.16 20.49 -5.45
CA ALA A 86 -7.33 20.70 -4.01
C ALA A 86 -6.21 21.58 -3.41
N GLY A 87 -4.97 21.39 -3.85
CA GLY A 87 -3.84 22.25 -3.48
C GLY A 87 -4.02 23.69 -3.96
N LEU A 88 -4.35 23.88 -5.24
CA LEU A 88 -4.60 25.21 -5.81
C LEU A 88 -5.75 25.96 -5.11
N LEU A 89 -6.81 25.24 -4.75
CA LEU A 89 -7.95 25.77 -3.98
C LEU A 89 -7.65 25.89 -2.47
N ARG A 90 -6.44 25.56 -2.04
CA ARG A 90 -5.99 25.57 -0.64
C ARG A 90 -6.90 24.77 0.31
N LEU A 91 -7.48 23.68 -0.18
CA LEU A 91 -8.37 22.82 0.61
C LEU A 91 -7.65 22.15 1.78
N GLY A 92 -6.32 22.11 1.78
CA GLY A 92 -5.52 21.67 2.92
C GLY A 92 -5.82 22.43 4.22
N THR A 93 -6.27 23.69 4.12
CA THR A 93 -6.71 24.47 5.29
C THR A 93 -7.97 23.89 5.93
N ILE A 94 -8.86 23.28 5.15
CA ILE A 94 -10.08 22.62 5.65
C ILE A 94 -9.72 21.39 6.48
N LEU A 95 -8.66 20.66 6.09
CA LEU A 95 -8.20 19.48 6.83
C LEU A 95 -7.70 19.81 8.25
N ARG A 96 -7.35 21.06 8.51
CA ARG A 96 -6.97 21.52 9.88
C ARG A 96 -8.14 21.48 10.86
N PHE A 97 -9.37 21.40 10.39
CA PHE A 97 -10.57 21.22 11.21
C PHE A 97 -10.85 19.76 11.57
N VAL A 98 -10.14 18.80 10.93
CA VAL A 98 -10.25 17.39 11.28
C VAL A 98 -9.63 17.18 12.67
N SER A 99 -10.44 16.74 13.63
CA SER A 99 -9.97 16.52 15.00
C SER A 99 -8.97 15.35 15.04
N ASN A 100 -8.04 15.43 16.00
CA ASN A 100 -7.07 14.35 16.22
C ASN A 100 -7.74 12.99 16.50
N ALA A 101 -8.89 12.99 17.17
CA ALA A 101 -9.67 11.78 17.43
C ALA A 101 -10.13 11.10 16.12
N VAL A 102 -10.58 11.89 15.14
CA VAL A 102 -10.98 11.38 13.81
C VAL A 102 -9.75 10.81 13.09
N MET A 103 -8.61 11.48 13.15
CA MET A 103 -7.36 10.99 12.54
C MET A 103 -6.90 9.67 13.16
N VAL A 104 -6.89 9.56 14.47
CA VAL A 104 -6.52 8.33 15.18
C VAL A 104 -7.51 7.20 14.85
N GLY A 105 -8.81 7.49 14.86
CA GLY A 105 -9.86 6.54 14.47
C GLY A 105 -9.68 6.02 13.04
N PHE A 106 -9.38 6.93 12.10
CA PHE A 106 -9.12 6.60 10.70
C PHE A 106 -7.89 5.68 10.56
N ILE A 107 -6.77 6.03 11.18
CA ILE A 107 -5.53 5.23 11.11
C ILE A 107 -5.77 3.83 11.68
N ASN A 108 -6.45 3.72 12.82
CA ASN A 108 -6.77 2.43 13.43
C ASN A 108 -7.70 1.59 12.54
N ALA A 109 -8.73 2.20 11.95
CA ALA A 109 -9.64 1.52 11.03
C ALA A 109 -8.91 0.99 9.79
N VAL A 110 -7.99 1.80 9.24
CA VAL A 110 -7.11 1.38 8.13
C VAL A 110 -6.24 0.20 8.56
N GLY A 111 -5.59 0.28 9.72
CA GLY A 111 -4.74 -0.80 10.24
C GLY A 111 -5.50 -2.13 10.38
N VAL A 112 -6.67 -2.10 11.00
CA VAL A 112 -7.55 -3.27 11.11
C VAL A 112 -7.94 -3.80 9.73
N ASN A 113 -8.32 -2.93 8.81
CA ASN A 113 -8.72 -3.32 7.47
C ASN A 113 -7.59 -3.97 6.68
N ILE A 114 -6.33 -3.47 6.83
CA ILE A 114 -5.14 -4.09 6.24
C ILE A 114 -4.93 -5.50 6.81
N VAL A 115 -4.96 -5.67 8.13
CA VAL A 115 -4.80 -6.98 8.78
C VAL A 115 -5.84 -7.97 8.27
N LEU A 116 -7.13 -7.58 8.24
CA LEU A 116 -8.20 -8.42 7.73
C LEU A 116 -8.01 -8.77 6.24
N GLY A 117 -7.54 -7.83 5.44
CA GLY A 117 -7.27 -8.04 4.01
C GLY A 117 -6.10 -9.00 3.75
N GLN A 118 -5.13 -9.08 4.66
CA GLN A 118 -3.94 -9.93 4.53
C GLN A 118 -4.10 -11.34 5.11
N LEU A 119 -5.22 -11.65 5.75
CA LEU A 119 -5.43 -12.97 6.33
C LEU A 119 -5.35 -14.11 5.30
N ALA A 120 -5.85 -13.90 4.09
CA ALA A 120 -5.75 -14.89 3.02
C ALA A 120 -4.31 -15.17 2.64
N ASN A 121 -3.48 -14.15 2.51
CA ASN A 121 -2.06 -14.28 2.19
C ASN A 121 -1.28 -14.94 3.33
N LEU A 122 -1.61 -14.61 4.58
CA LEU A 122 -0.98 -15.19 5.77
C LEU A 122 -1.34 -16.67 5.95
N THR A 123 -2.59 -17.05 5.66
CA THR A 123 -3.11 -18.39 5.92
C THR A 123 -3.06 -19.31 4.69
N GLY A 124 -2.78 -18.78 3.51
CA GLY A 124 -2.86 -19.52 2.24
C GLY A 124 -4.29 -19.92 1.84
N TYR A 125 -5.32 -19.43 2.57
CA TYR A 125 -6.71 -19.76 2.29
C TYR A 125 -7.51 -18.51 1.91
N ALA A 126 -7.93 -18.43 0.64
CA ALA A 126 -8.81 -17.38 0.14
C ALA A 126 -10.27 -17.71 0.49
N ALA A 127 -10.72 -17.27 1.65
CA ALA A 127 -12.09 -17.48 2.09
C ALA A 127 -13.10 -16.64 1.30
N ASP A 128 -14.28 -17.21 1.04
CA ASP A 128 -15.40 -16.52 0.41
C ASP A 128 -16.08 -15.55 1.39
N GLY A 129 -16.52 -14.40 0.88
CA GLY A 129 -17.26 -13.41 1.65
C GLY A 129 -17.46 -12.10 0.91
N ALA A 130 -18.59 -11.44 1.18
CA ALA A 130 -18.97 -10.18 0.55
C ALA A 130 -18.03 -9.02 0.92
N ASN A 131 -17.41 -9.09 2.09
CA ASN A 131 -16.46 -8.07 2.58
C ASN A 131 -15.31 -8.71 3.37
N ARG A 132 -14.29 -7.91 3.72
CA ARG A 132 -13.09 -8.41 4.42
C ARG A 132 -13.40 -9.00 5.79
N VAL A 133 -14.37 -8.46 6.51
CA VAL A 133 -14.79 -8.97 7.82
C VAL A 133 -15.39 -10.36 7.69
N THR A 134 -16.31 -10.55 6.74
CA THR A 134 -16.92 -11.87 6.50
C THR A 134 -15.90 -12.90 6.02
N ARG A 135 -14.94 -12.51 5.19
CA ARG A 135 -13.82 -13.37 4.78
C ARG A 135 -12.95 -13.76 5.96
N ALA A 136 -12.60 -12.80 6.82
CA ALA A 136 -11.81 -13.06 8.03
C ALA A 136 -12.51 -14.03 8.97
N VAL A 137 -13.81 -13.82 9.25
CA VAL A 137 -14.61 -14.73 10.05
C VAL A 137 -14.68 -16.12 9.42
N ASN A 138 -14.89 -16.20 8.10
CA ASN A 138 -14.92 -17.46 7.38
C ASN A 138 -13.56 -18.20 7.44
N THR A 139 -12.45 -17.48 7.32
CA THR A 139 -11.09 -18.03 7.52
C THR A 139 -10.93 -18.65 8.91
N LEU A 140 -11.37 -17.94 9.96
CA LEU A 140 -11.27 -18.41 11.34
C LEU A 140 -12.20 -19.60 11.65
N LEU A 141 -13.33 -19.69 10.98
CA LEU A 141 -14.28 -20.80 11.14
C LEU A 141 -13.84 -22.08 10.44
N HIS A 142 -12.89 -22.02 9.51
CA HIS A 142 -12.41 -23.17 8.75
C HIS A 142 -10.91 -23.44 8.96
N PRO A 143 -10.44 -23.73 10.19
CA PRO A 143 -9.03 -23.92 10.48
C PRO A 143 -8.42 -25.09 9.72
N GLY A 144 -9.20 -26.09 9.34
CA GLY A 144 -8.74 -27.24 8.54
C GLY A 144 -8.42 -26.94 7.08
N ARG A 145 -8.76 -25.73 6.59
CA ARG A 145 -8.44 -25.29 5.23
C ARG A 145 -7.21 -24.39 5.14
N LEU A 146 -6.63 -24.05 6.27
CA LEU A 146 -5.43 -23.24 6.34
C LEU A 146 -4.22 -24.04 5.84
N ASP A 147 -3.39 -23.42 4.99
CA ASP A 147 -2.10 -24.04 4.65
C ASP A 147 -1.09 -23.79 5.78
N GLY A 148 -0.78 -24.86 6.52
CA GLY A 148 0.14 -24.81 7.65
C GLY A 148 1.55 -24.34 7.26
N ARG A 149 2.00 -24.57 6.03
CA ARG A 149 3.33 -24.15 5.54
C ARG A 149 3.37 -22.65 5.30
N THR A 150 2.38 -22.12 4.60
CA THR A 150 2.22 -20.67 4.37
C THR A 150 2.08 -19.93 5.70
N LEU A 151 1.24 -20.43 6.60
CA LEU A 151 1.06 -19.85 7.94
C LEU A 151 2.37 -19.86 8.74
N LEU A 152 3.13 -20.96 8.68
CA LEU A 152 4.41 -21.07 9.40
C LEU A 152 5.44 -20.06 8.88
N ILE A 153 5.59 -19.93 7.57
CA ILE A 153 6.50 -18.94 6.96
C ILE A 153 6.05 -17.52 7.33
N GLY A 154 4.75 -17.22 7.23
CA GLY A 154 4.22 -15.91 7.57
C GLY A 154 4.47 -15.55 9.04
N LEU A 155 4.16 -16.45 9.97
CA LEU A 155 4.41 -16.23 11.40
C LEU A 155 5.91 -16.16 11.73
N ALA A 156 6.74 -16.98 11.08
CA ALA A 156 8.19 -16.93 11.23
C ALA A 156 8.75 -15.59 10.75
N THR A 157 8.24 -15.07 9.63
CA THR A 157 8.61 -13.74 9.11
C THR A 157 8.26 -12.64 10.11
N ILE A 158 7.01 -12.62 10.60
CA ILE A 158 6.57 -11.64 11.59
C ILE A 158 7.41 -11.73 12.86
N GLY A 159 7.62 -12.95 13.39
CA GLY A 159 8.43 -13.17 14.57
C GLY A 159 9.88 -12.71 14.39
N LEU A 160 10.46 -12.99 13.24
CA LEU A 160 11.83 -12.57 12.92
C LEU A 160 11.94 -11.05 12.77
N ILE A 161 10.96 -10.37 12.16
CA ILE A 161 10.92 -8.92 12.10
C ILE A 161 10.92 -8.33 13.51
N VAL A 162 9.98 -8.75 14.37
CA VAL A 162 9.85 -8.25 15.75
C VAL A 162 11.12 -8.52 16.56
N LEU A 163 11.76 -9.67 16.34
CA LEU A 163 13.01 -10.00 17.02
C LEU A 163 14.16 -9.11 16.56
N LEU A 164 14.32 -8.93 15.24
CA LEU A 164 15.40 -8.15 14.66
C LEU A 164 15.25 -6.65 14.94
N GLU A 165 14.04 -6.11 15.01
CA GLU A 165 13.79 -4.72 15.39
C GLU A 165 14.32 -4.38 16.79
N ARG A 166 14.33 -5.38 17.70
CA ARG A 166 14.87 -5.22 19.07
C ARG A 166 16.38 -5.35 19.15
N THR A 167 17.04 -5.66 18.03
CA THR A 167 18.49 -5.83 17.94
C THR A 167 19.17 -4.59 17.35
N ARG A 168 20.49 -4.64 17.20
CA ARG A 168 21.27 -3.58 16.53
C ARG A 168 20.96 -3.44 15.03
N VAL A 169 20.29 -4.42 14.43
CA VAL A 169 19.85 -4.39 13.03
C VAL A 169 18.72 -3.36 12.83
N GLY A 170 17.89 -3.15 13.86
CA GLY A 170 16.87 -2.11 13.89
C GLY A 170 15.97 -2.13 12.65
N SER A 171 15.83 -0.99 11.98
CA SER A 171 14.97 -0.80 10.80
C SER A 171 15.34 -1.65 9.58
N MET A 172 16.54 -2.30 9.54
CA MET A 172 16.89 -3.28 8.50
C MET A 172 16.28 -4.66 8.76
N GLY A 173 15.72 -4.88 9.94
CA GLY A 173 15.12 -6.16 10.36
C GLY A 173 14.09 -6.68 9.39
N LEU A 174 13.25 -5.81 8.83
CA LEU A 174 12.26 -6.17 7.80
C LEU A 174 12.94 -6.80 6.56
N VAL A 175 13.96 -6.15 6.02
CA VAL A 175 14.64 -6.61 4.79
C VAL A 175 15.34 -7.96 5.05
N VAL A 176 16.04 -8.06 6.18
CA VAL A 176 16.74 -9.30 6.57
C VAL A 176 15.74 -10.43 6.80
N ALA A 177 14.64 -10.18 7.47
CA ALA A 177 13.60 -11.17 7.72
C ALA A 177 12.98 -11.69 6.41
N VAL A 178 12.60 -10.79 5.51
CA VAL A 178 12.02 -11.16 4.21
C VAL A 178 13.02 -12.00 3.39
N ILE A 179 14.28 -11.57 3.28
CA ILE A 179 15.31 -12.34 2.55
C ILE A 179 15.51 -13.71 3.18
N ALA A 180 15.66 -13.79 4.51
CA ALA A 180 15.89 -15.04 5.21
C ALA A 180 14.73 -16.03 5.06
N THR A 181 13.49 -15.57 5.22
CA THR A 181 12.30 -16.44 5.09
C THR A 181 12.00 -16.81 3.65
N SER A 182 12.26 -15.91 2.68
CA SER A 182 12.18 -16.25 1.26
C SER A 182 13.21 -17.30 0.86
N ALA A 183 14.46 -17.16 1.32
CA ALA A 183 15.50 -18.16 1.09
C ALA A 183 15.13 -19.51 1.75
N LEU A 184 14.58 -19.49 2.95
CA LEU A 184 14.10 -20.68 3.64
C LEU A 184 12.99 -21.37 2.85
N ALA A 185 11.99 -20.62 2.39
CA ALA A 185 10.89 -21.15 1.56
C ALA A 185 11.42 -21.79 0.27
N ALA A 186 12.37 -21.13 -0.41
CA ALA A 186 13.02 -21.64 -1.62
C ALA A 186 13.78 -22.95 -1.37
N VAL A 187 14.57 -23.02 -0.29
CA VAL A 187 15.34 -24.23 0.08
C VAL A 187 14.42 -25.40 0.44
N LEU A 188 13.31 -25.12 1.14
CA LEU A 188 12.33 -26.14 1.53
C LEU A 188 11.48 -26.63 0.34
N GLY A 189 11.49 -25.91 -0.78
CA GLY A 189 10.75 -26.30 -2.00
C GLY A 189 9.25 -26.43 -1.78
N TRP A 190 8.66 -25.61 -0.90
CA TRP A 190 7.24 -25.67 -0.58
C TRP A 190 6.40 -25.00 -1.67
N ALA A 191 5.92 -25.78 -2.62
CA ALA A 191 5.12 -25.32 -3.75
C ALA A 191 3.78 -24.67 -3.36
N THR A 192 3.34 -24.79 -2.10
CA THR A 192 2.12 -24.18 -1.60
C THR A 192 2.33 -22.72 -1.17
N VAL A 193 3.58 -22.32 -0.94
CA VAL A 193 3.93 -20.94 -0.58
C VAL A 193 4.04 -20.13 -1.87
N ALA A 194 3.09 -19.25 -2.12
CA ALA A 194 3.08 -18.40 -3.31
C ALA A 194 4.31 -17.49 -3.35
N THR A 195 4.96 -17.44 -4.50
CA THR A 195 6.13 -16.60 -4.78
C THR A 195 5.79 -15.50 -5.77
N LEU A 196 6.67 -14.52 -5.92
CA LEU A 196 6.49 -13.46 -6.93
C LEU A 196 6.53 -14.02 -8.36
N ASP A 197 7.25 -15.13 -8.58
CA ASP A 197 7.28 -15.83 -9.87
C ASP A 197 5.91 -16.39 -10.26
N ASP A 198 5.15 -16.90 -9.28
CA ASP A 198 3.79 -17.42 -9.50
C ASP A 198 2.81 -16.32 -9.95
N LEU A 199 3.14 -15.08 -9.70
CA LEU A 199 2.35 -13.90 -10.09
C LEU A 199 2.72 -13.37 -11.47
N GLY A 200 3.63 -14.03 -12.20
CA GLY A 200 4.09 -13.59 -13.51
C GLY A 200 4.81 -12.23 -13.48
N VAL A 201 5.52 -11.96 -12.39
CA VAL A 201 6.26 -10.70 -12.21
C VAL A 201 7.54 -10.75 -13.03
N ASP A 202 7.50 -10.21 -14.24
CA ASP A 202 8.70 -10.08 -15.07
C ASP A 202 9.44 -8.79 -14.73
N LEU A 203 10.60 -8.94 -14.08
CA LEU A 203 11.47 -7.83 -13.64
C LEU A 203 12.28 -7.20 -14.77
N GLN A 204 11.93 -7.46 -16.02
CA GLN A 204 12.68 -6.97 -17.17
C GLN A 204 12.36 -5.51 -17.51
N GLY A 205 13.12 -4.59 -16.93
CA GLY A 205 13.17 -3.19 -17.36
C GLY A 205 12.26 -2.22 -16.60
N LEU A 206 12.18 -1.00 -17.12
CA LEU A 206 11.31 0.06 -16.62
C LEU A 206 9.85 -0.20 -17.04
N PRO A 207 8.87 0.35 -16.32
CA PRO A 207 7.48 0.18 -16.69
C PRO A 207 7.22 0.74 -18.08
N PRO A 208 6.48 0.02 -18.94
CA PRO A 208 6.10 0.54 -20.24
C PRO A 208 5.25 1.80 -20.05
N ILE A 209 5.48 2.80 -20.92
CA ILE A 209 4.61 3.99 -20.94
C ILE A 209 3.25 3.56 -21.45
N THR A 210 2.27 3.56 -20.55
CA THR A 210 0.91 3.13 -20.85
C THR A 210 -0.01 4.34 -20.92
N LEU A 211 -0.77 4.44 -22.01
CA LEU A 211 -1.73 5.52 -22.18
C LEU A 211 -2.99 5.27 -21.34
N PRO A 212 -3.58 6.30 -20.74
CA PRO A 212 -4.80 6.17 -19.95
C PRO A 212 -6.00 5.73 -20.81
N ALA A 213 -6.95 5.05 -20.19
CA ALA A 213 -8.25 4.69 -20.77
C ALA A 213 -9.28 5.78 -20.40
N TRP A 214 -9.34 6.84 -21.20
CA TRP A 214 -10.19 8.00 -20.92
C TRP A 214 -11.70 7.69 -20.95
N ASP A 215 -12.10 6.63 -21.61
CA ASP A 215 -13.46 6.09 -21.62
C ASP A 215 -13.93 5.66 -20.23
N LEU A 216 -13.01 5.25 -19.36
CA LEU A 216 -13.28 4.87 -17.96
C LEU A 216 -13.27 6.08 -17.00
N ALA A 217 -12.82 7.25 -17.44
CA ALA A 217 -12.66 8.42 -16.58
C ALA A 217 -13.94 8.81 -15.80
N PRO A 218 -15.15 8.81 -16.38
CA PRO A 218 -16.37 9.14 -15.63
C PRO A 218 -16.63 8.18 -14.47
N GLN A 219 -16.35 6.89 -14.65
CA GLN A 219 -16.55 5.84 -13.64
C GLN A 219 -15.49 5.90 -12.54
N LEU A 220 -14.28 6.35 -12.88
CA LEU A 220 -13.13 6.44 -11.98
C LEU A 220 -13.06 7.77 -11.22
N LEU A 221 -13.91 8.76 -11.52
CA LEU A 221 -13.85 10.07 -10.90
C LEU A 221 -14.13 10.04 -9.39
N ILE A 222 -15.15 9.28 -8.97
CA ILE A 222 -15.49 9.13 -7.55
C ILE A 222 -14.38 8.36 -6.80
N PRO A 223 -13.90 7.21 -7.27
CA PRO A 223 -12.72 6.57 -6.69
C PRO A 223 -11.49 7.47 -6.61
N ALA A 224 -11.22 8.26 -7.65
CA ALA A 224 -10.10 9.20 -7.69
C ALA A 224 -10.23 10.30 -6.62
N ALA A 225 -11.43 10.86 -6.47
CA ALA A 225 -11.71 11.86 -5.42
C ALA A 225 -11.55 11.25 -4.01
N SER A 226 -11.99 10.02 -3.81
CA SER A 226 -11.84 9.30 -2.54
C SER A 226 -10.36 9.06 -2.21
N LEU A 227 -9.57 8.59 -3.19
CA LEU A 227 -8.13 8.40 -3.03
C LEU A 227 -7.41 9.74 -2.74
N ALA A 228 -7.76 10.79 -3.47
CA ALA A 228 -7.20 12.13 -3.25
C ALA A 228 -7.50 12.63 -1.84
N PHE A 229 -8.74 12.47 -1.37
CA PHE A 229 -9.13 12.86 -0.02
C PHE A 229 -8.31 12.10 1.05
N VAL A 230 -8.19 10.78 0.92
CA VAL A 230 -7.40 9.97 1.86
C VAL A 230 -5.93 10.37 1.84
N GLY A 231 -5.34 10.59 0.65
CA GLY A 231 -3.97 11.06 0.51
C GLY A 231 -3.73 12.41 1.18
N LEU A 232 -4.64 13.37 0.98
CA LEU A 232 -4.57 14.69 1.62
C LEU A 232 -4.69 14.60 3.15
N VAL A 233 -5.64 13.80 3.66
CA VAL A 233 -5.82 13.59 5.11
C VAL A 233 -4.57 12.96 5.73
N GLN A 234 -3.99 11.95 5.08
CA GLN A 234 -2.74 11.32 5.57
C GLN A 234 -1.57 12.28 5.53
N GLY A 235 -1.40 13.03 4.44
CA GLY A 235 -0.35 14.04 4.31
C GLY A 235 -0.45 15.13 5.38
N ALA A 236 -1.65 15.63 5.62
CA ALA A 236 -1.91 16.61 6.67
C ALA A 236 -1.62 16.04 8.08
N GLY A 237 -2.03 14.79 8.34
CA GLY A 237 -1.77 14.10 9.61
C GLY A 237 -0.28 13.94 9.89
N ILE A 238 0.49 13.48 8.92
CA ILE A 238 1.93 13.32 9.03
C ILE A 238 2.61 14.69 9.23
N SER A 239 2.23 15.69 8.45
CA SER A 239 2.77 17.04 8.57
C SER A 239 2.50 17.67 9.94
N ALA A 240 1.37 17.35 10.57
CA ALA A 240 1.03 17.82 11.91
C ALA A 240 1.87 17.16 13.02
N MET A 241 2.32 15.91 12.82
CA MET A 241 3.13 15.17 13.79
C MET A 241 4.61 15.59 13.77
N TYR A 242 5.12 15.95 12.59
CA TYR A 242 6.51 16.38 12.40
C TYR A 242 6.56 17.89 12.17
N GLY A 243 6.56 18.67 13.28
CA GLY A 243 6.81 20.10 13.22
C GLY A 243 8.23 20.39 12.69
N ARG A 244 8.39 21.50 11.97
CA ARG A 244 9.73 21.98 11.57
C ARG A 244 10.59 22.22 12.80
N SER A 245 11.87 21.85 12.71
CA SER A 245 12.86 22.11 13.77
C SER A 245 13.06 23.61 14.05
N ASP A 246 12.59 24.50 13.17
CA ASP A 246 12.60 25.96 13.28
C ASP A 246 11.34 26.54 13.96
N GLY A 247 10.46 25.70 14.47
CA GLY A 247 9.22 26.11 15.16
C GLY A 247 8.10 26.61 14.24
N HIS A 248 8.34 26.70 12.93
CA HIS A 248 7.30 27.04 11.97
C HIS A 248 6.49 25.78 11.59
N ARG A 249 5.17 25.88 11.59
CA ARG A 249 4.32 24.81 11.10
C ARG A 249 4.48 24.70 9.58
N PRO A 250 4.63 23.47 9.02
CA PRO A 250 4.69 23.31 7.58
C PRO A 250 3.42 23.86 6.94
N ASP A 251 3.58 24.50 5.79
CA ASP A 251 2.46 24.99 5.01
C ASP A 251 1.66 23.79 4.50
N ALA A 252 0.38 23.73 4.83
CA ALA A 252 -0.50 22.59 4.50
C ALA A 252 -1.21 22.77 3.14
N SER A 253 -0.78 23.78 2.34
CA SER A 253 -1.31 24.06 1.01
C SER A 253 -0.45 23.48 -0.09
#